data_ae997e2f28f462e7f78cdfdf6536455a
#
_entry.id   ae997e2f28f462e7f78cdfdf6536455a
#
_cell.length_a   1.000
_cell.length_b   1.000
_cell.length_c   1.000
_cell.angle_alpha   90.00
_cell.angle_beta   90.00
_cell.angle_gamma   90.00
#
_symmetry.space_group_name_H-M   'P 1'
#
loop_
_entity.id
_entity.type
_entity.pdbx_description
1 polymer ?
#
loop_
_entity_poly.entity_id
_entity_poly.type
_entity_poly.pdbx_seq_one_letter_code
_entity_poly.pdbx_strand_id
1 'polypeptide(L)'
;MQHVPIKPQRVASPMAQFVQQRRIVVVGARKLALVGQVDAVSLGPVVMGALNDPETVEVLLNADGGIWQECLGKKMHQIGMMTPQRAEAVVKTVAGYHGKTVTRLNPLVEGELPIDGSRFAGQLPPVVENPTFAIRKKAIAIFTLEQYVEAGIMTLEQAQVIRAAVKAHRNILVIGGTGSGKTTLINAIIYEMVQIDPSERICIIEDTGEIQCAALNKVQYHTTLEITMTMLLKTHPTDAS
;
A
#
# COMPACT_ATOMS: atom_id res chain seq x y z
N MET A 1 61.42 21.40 -3.53
CA MET A 1 60.32 20.94 -2.68
C MET A 1 59.05 21.23 -3.45
N GLN A 2 58.46 20.20 -4.05
CA GLN A 2 57.19 20.32 -4.79
C GLN A 2 55.99 20.12 -3.85
N HIS A 3 55.15 21.12 -3.80
CA HIS A 3 53.91 21.08 -3.02
C HIS A 3 52.87 20.24 -3.76
N VAL A 4 52.55 19.04 -3.23
CA VAL A 4 51.44 18.21 -3.75
C VAL A 4 50.15 18.68 -3.08
N PRO A 5 49.14 19.09 -3.83
CA PRO A 5 47.85 19.49 -3.26
C PRO A 5 47.08 18.26 -2.77
N ILE A 6 46.80 18.20 -1.48
CA ILE A 6 45.91 17.20 -0.88
C ILE A 6 44.46 17.50 -1.33
N LYS A 7 43.92 16.65 -2.18
CA LYS A 7 42.48 16.70 -2.50
C LYS A 7 41.67 16.34 -1.25
N PRO A 8 40.69 17.15 -0.85
CA PRO A 8 39.79 16.77 0.24
C PRO A 8 39.03 15.51 -0.13
N GLN A 9 39.26 14.42 0.60
CA GLN A 9 38.36 13.26 0.57
C GLN A 9 36.99 13.71 1.12
N ARG A 10 35.98 13.73 0.27
CA ARG A 10 34.59 13.85 0.71
C ARG A 10 34.27 12.55 1.47
N VAL A 11 34.31 12.62 2.79
CA VAL A 11 33.73 11.59 3.64
C VAL A 11 32.22 11.64 3.36
N ALA A 12 31.68 10.61 2.71
CA ALA A 12 30.25 10.48 2.52
C ALA A 12 29.58 10.49 3.90
N SER A 13 28.49 11.25 4.03
CA SER A 13 27.76 11.28 5.30
C SER A 13 27.31 9.85 5.66
N PRO A 14 27.16 9.51 6.95
CA PRO A 14 26.68 8.19 7.38
C PRO A 14 25.39 7.75 6.69
N MET A 15 24.51 8.71 6.35
CA MET A 15 23.29 8.47 5.56
C MET A 15 23.59 8.04 4.12
N ALA A 16 24.63 8.57 3.47
CA ALA A 16 24.97 8.20 2.09
C ALA A 16 25.59 6.80 2.01
N GLN A 17 26.36 6.38 3.01
CA GLN A 17 26.89 5.02 3.11
C GLN A 17 25.79 4.00 3.44
N PHE A 18 24.81 4.39 4.26
CA PHE A 18 23.67 3.58 4.63
C PHE A 18 22.79 3.18 3.42
N VAL A 19 22.59 4.10 2.49
CA VAL A 19 21.77 3.89 1.27
C VAL A 19 22.49 3.03 0.23
N GLN A 20 23.82 2.94 0.27
CA GLN A 20 24.60 2.19 -0.73
C GLN A 20 24.61 0.67 -0.53
N GLN A 21 24.30 0.17 0.66
CA GLN A 21 24.44 -1.27 0.98
C GLN A 21 23.11 -2.06 1.02
N ARG A 22 21.97 -1.37 1.05
CA ARG A 22 20.64 -2.04 1.13
C ARG A 22 19.57 -1.23 0.42
N ARG A 23 18.65 -1.91 -0.25
CA ARG A 23 17.49 -1.25 -0.86
C ARG A 23 16.43 -1.01 0.20
N ILE A 24 16.22 0.23 0.57
CA ILE A 24 15.15 0.64 1.47
C ILE A 24 14.08 1.34 0.65
N VAL A 25 12.89 0.77 0.66
CA VAL A 25 11.69 1.37 0.06
C VAL A 25 10.84 1.93 1.19
N VAL A 26 10.65 3.25 1.19
CA VAL A 26 9.83 3.93 2.19
C VAL A 26 8.56 4.44 1.51
N VAL A 27 7.42 3.94 1.93
CA VAL A 27 6.11 4.31 1.37
C VAL A 27 5.13 4.63 2.50
N GLY A 28 4.49 5.79 2.40
CA GLY A 28 3.59 6.28 3.43
C GLY A 28 2.18 5.73 3.39
N ALA A 29 1.75 5.09 4.43
CA ALA A 29 0.46 4.91 5.13
C ALA A 29 0.13 3.48 5.62
N ARG A 30 -0.57 3.26 6.66
CA ARG A 30 -0.78 2.30 7.75
C ARG A 30 -1.51 0.98 7.39
N LYS A 31 -1.47 -0.12 8.12
CA LYS A 31 -1.42 -0.67 9.49
C LYS A 31 -1.50 -2.21 9.56
N LEU A 32 -1.13 -2.79 10.73
CA LEU A 32 -1.01 -4.20 11.10
C LEU A 32 -2.33 -4.89 11.52
N ALA A 33 -2.38 -6.23 11.39
CA ALA A 33 -3.51 -7.12 11.66
C ALA A 33 -3.42 -7.89 12.99
N LEU A 34 -4.56 -8.35 13.49
CA LEU A 34 -4.73 -9.51 14.38
C LEU A 34 -6.06 -10.22 14.08
N VAL A 35 -6.05 -11.55 14.23
CA VAL A 35 -7.00 -12.51 13.68
C VAL A 35 -8.36 -12.52 14.38
N GLY A 36 -9.42 -12.37 13.61
CA GLY A 36 -10.81 -12.63 13.94
C GLY A 36 -11.64 -12.61 12.65
N GLN A 37 -12.40 -13.65 12.38
CA GLN A 37 -13.05 -13.86 11.07
C GLN A 37 -14.14 -12.81 10.79
N VAL A 38 -13.88 -11.92 9.81
CA VAL A 38 -14.96 -11.32 9.03
C VAL A 38 -15.30 -12.34 7.96
N ASP A 39 -16.37 -13.09 8.16
CA ASP A 39 -16.81 -14.10 7.20
C ASP A 39 -17.31 -13.43 5.92
N ALA A 40 -17.11 -14.11 4.78
CA ALA A 40 -17.81 -13.80 3.55
C ALA A 40 -19.35 -13.68 3.74
N VAL A 41 -19.88 -14.32 4.78
CA VAL A 41 -21.29 -14.26 5.20
C VAL A 41 -21.68 -12.84 5.67
N SER A 42 -20.81 -12.11 6.38
CA SER A 42 -21.10 -10.76 6.89
C SER A 42 -21.23 -9.74 5.75
N LEU A 43 -20.29 -9.72 4.81
CA LEU A 43 -20.29 -8.82 3.66
C LEU A 43 -21.37 -9.16 2.64
N GLY A 44 -21.71 -10.44 2.50
CA GLY A 44 -22.69 -10.94 1.57
C GLY A 44 -22.22 -11.12 0.12
N PRO A 45 -23.01 -11.85 -0.68
CA PRO A 45 -22.57 -12.30 -2.00
C PRO A 45 -22.31 -11.16 -2.97
N VAL A 46 -23.02 -10.05 -2.89
CA VAL A 46 -22.86 -8.89 -3.78
C VAL A 46 -21.51 -8.23 -3.57
N VAL A 47 -21.18 -7.88 -2.31
CA VAL A 47 -19.88 -7.26 -1.97
C VAL A 47 -18.75 -8.23 -2.23
N MET A 48 -18.89 -9.51 -1.85
CA MET A 48 -17.88 -10.54 -2.11
C MET A 48 -17.66 -10.78 -3.61
N GLY A 49 -18.72 -10.76 -4.42
CA GLY A 49 -18.59 -10.84 -5.87
C GLY A 49 -17.79 -9.68 -6.44
N ALA A 50 -18.07 -8.46 -6.01
CA ALA A 50 -17.31 -7.28 -6.39
C ALA A 50 -15.85 -7.34 -5.92
N LEU A 51 -15.57 -7.79 -4.70
CA LEU A 51 -14.21 -7.92 -4.19
C LEU A 51 -13.40 -8.98 -4.96
N ASN A 52 -14.04 -10.02 -5.47
CA ASN A 52 -13.39 -11.07 -6.27
C ASN A 52 -13.17 -10.65 -7.73
N ASP A 53 -13.88 -9.64 -8.23
CA ASP A 53 -13.67 -9.11 -9.58
C ASP A 53 -12.32 -8.37 -9.66
N PRO A 54 -11.38 -8.80 -10.53
CA PRO A 54 -10.06 -8.18 -10.65
C PRO A 54 -10.09 -6.72 -11.15
N GLU A 55 -11.15 -6.31 -11.84
CA GLU A 55 -11.30 -4.94 -12.33
C GLU A 55 -11.81 -3.97 -11.24
N THR A 56 -12.34 -4.46 -10.13
CA THR A 56 -12.85 -3.63 -9.04
C THR A 56 -11.73 -2.87 -8.37
N VAL A 57 -11.91 -1.56 -8.26
CA VAL A 57 -11.05 -0.62 -7.53
C VAL A 57 -11.61 -0.32 -6.15
N GLU A 58 -12.92 -0.05 -6.09
CA GLU A 58 -13.59 0.35 -4.85
C GLU A 58 -15.03 -0.16 -4.79
N VAL A 59 -15.49 -0.49 -3.59
CA VAL A 59 -16.89 -0.83 -3.28
C VAL A 59 -17.38 0.10 -2.19
N LEU A 60 -18.49 0.80 -2.44
CA LEU A 60 -19.08 1.76 -1.53
C LEU A 60 -20.46 1.31 -1.08
N LEU A 61 -20.80 1.54 0.19
CA LEU A 61 -22.16 1.50 0.69
C LEU A 61 -22.58 2.91 1.10
N ASN A 62 -23.61 3.44 0.49
CA ASN A 62 -24.19 4.74 0.82
C ASN A 62 -25.27 4.62 1.92
N ALA A 63 -25.64 5.76 2.52
CA ALA A 63 -26.65 5.81 3.59
C ALA A 63 -28.06 5.39 3.14
N ASP A 64 -28.37 5.42 1.86
CA ASP A 64 -29.60 4.91 1.27
C ASP A 64 -29.63 3.37 1.16
N GLY A 65 -28.52 2.70 1.51
CA GLY A 65 -28.34 1.26 1.39
C GLY A 65 -27.83 0.80 0.01
N GLY A 66 -27.61 1.71 -0.94
CA GLY A 66 -27.08 1.40 -2.26
C GLY A 66 -25.62 0.94 -2.20
N ILE A 67 -25.34 -0.24 -2.76
CA ILE A 67 -23.97 -0.76 -2.94
C ILE A 67 -23.49 -0.36 -4.32
N TRP A 68 -22.36 0.32 -4.38
CA TRP A 68 -21.77 0.83 -5.62
C TRP A 68 -20.40 0.21 -5.85
N GLN A 69 -20.07 -0.04 -7.10
CA GLN A 69 -18.78 -0.59 -7.54
C GLN A 69 -18.11 0.37 -8.51
N GLU A 70 -16.85 0.68 -8.24
CA GLU A 70 -15.95 1.31 -9.18
C GLU A 70 -15.03 0.26 -9.78
N CYS A 71 -14.97 0.21 -11.12
CA CYS A 71 -14.03 -0.63 -11.87
C CYS A 71 -13.05 0.23 -12.63
N LEU A 72 -11.88 -0.31 -12.88
CA LEU A 72 -10.78 0.37 -13.58
C LEU A 72 -11.26 0.88 -14.96
N GLY A 73 -11.15 2.20 -15.18
CA GLY A 73 -11.53 2.84 -16.44
C GLY A 73 -13.03 2.89 -16.73
N LYS A 74 -13.90 2.49 -15.79
CA LYS A 74 -15.36 2.53 -15.93
C LYS A 74 -15.97 3.50 -14.94
N LYS A 75 -17.18 3.99 -15.26
CA LYS A 75 -17.96 4.78 -14.32
C LYS A 75 -18.49 3.90 -13.19
N MET A 76 -18.53 4.47 -11.99
CA MET A 76 -19.16 3.83 -10.83
C MET A 76 -20.63 3.50 -11.12
N HIS A 77 -21.08 2.31 -10.72
CA HIS A 77 -22.45 1.84 -10.93
C HIS A 77 -22.95 1.08 -9.70
N GLN A 78 -24.27 1.09 -9.53
CA GLN A 78 -24.92 0.38 -8.43
C GLN A 78 -25.01 -1.11 -8.73
N ILE A 79 -24.60 -1.96 -7.79
CA ILE A 79 -24.57 -3.42 -7.93
C ILE A 79 -25.54 -4.14 -6.99
N GLY A 80 -26.14 -3.43 -6.03
CA GLY A 80 -27.09 -4.03 -5.10
C GLY A 80 -27.51 -3.11 -3.98
N MET A 81 -28.12 -3.70 -2.96
CA MET A 81 -28.60 -3.02 -1.75
C MET A 81 -28.21 -3.80 -0.49
N MET A 82 -28.01 -3.09 0.61
CA MET A 82 -27.76 -3.66 1.94
C MET A 82 -28.65 -2.97 2.97
N THR A 83 -29.19 -3.75 3.90
CA THR A 83 -29.99 -3.19 4.99
C THR A 83 -29.10 -2.48 6.02
N PRO A 84 -29.60 -1.43 6.73
CA PRO A 84 -28.83 -0.73 7.75
C PRO A 84 -28.30 -1.65 8.85
N GLN A 85 -29.10 -2.64 9.27
CA GLN A 85 -28.72 -3.61 10.31
C GLN A 85 -27.52 -4.46 9.87
N ARG A 86 -27.50 -4.89 8.60
CA ARG A 86 -26.37 -5.65 8.06
C ARG A 86 -25.14 -4.77 7.92
N ALA A 87 -25.29 -3.55 7.42
CA ALA A 87 -24.21 -2.59 7.28
C ALA A 87 -23.55 -2.28 8.66
N GLU A 88 -24.37 -2.07 9.70
CA GLU A 88 -23.91 -1.87 11.07
C GLU A 88 -23.11 -3.10 11.57
N ALA A 89 -23.61 -4.30 11.32
CA ALA A 89 -22.92 -5.54 11.68
C ALA A 89 -21.56 -5.65 10.99
N VAL A 90 -21.46 -5.34 9.70
CA VAL A 90 -20.19 -5.31 8.97
C VAL A 90 -19.21 -4.34 9.61
N VAL A 91 -19.60 -3.08 9.84
CA VAL A 91 -18.73 -2.06 10.42
C VAL A 91 -18.26 -2.47 11.83
N LYS A 92 -19.16 -3.00 12.68
CA LYS A 92 -18.81 -3.47 14.03
C LYS A 92 -17.88 -4.68 13.99
N THR A 93 -18.08 -5.60 13.05
CA THR A 93 -17.22 -6.80 12.91
C THR A 93 -15.81 -6.41 12.50
N VAL A 94 -15.65 -5.50 11.53
CA VAL A 94 -14.34 -4.97 11.13
C VAL A 94 -13.68 -4.22 12.29
N ALA A 95 -14.43 -3.42 13.04
CA ALA A 95 -13.92 -2.74 14.23
C ALA A 95 -13.40 -3.73 15.28
N GLY A 96 -14.21 -4.76 15.58
CA GLY A 96 -13.85 -5.82 16.55
C GLY A 96 -12.58 -6.56 16.13
N TYR A 97 -12.42 -6.86 14.83
CA TYR A 97 -11.19 -7.43 14.28
C TYR A 97 -9.95 -6.58 14.58
N HIS A 98 -10.09 -5.27 14.54
CA HIS A 98 -9.01 -4.32 14.90
C HIS A 98 -8.94 -3.99 16.39
N GLY A 99 -9.63 -4.75 17.26
CA GLY A 99 -9.65 -4.50 18.71
C GLY A 99 -10.30 -3.16 19.09
N LYS A 100 -11.15 -2.61 18.21
CA LYS A 100 -11.85 -1.34 18.42
C LYS A 100 -13.32 -1.59 18.73
N THR A 101 -13.87 -0.78 19.63
CA THR A 101 -15.32 -0.74 19.90
C THR A 101 -15.90 0.52 19.27
N VAL A 102 -16.91 0.37 18.42
CA VAL A 102 -17.63 1.50 17.84
C VAL A 102 -18.73 1.93 18.78
N THR A 103 -18.77 3.22 19.07
CA THR A 103 -19.76 3.86 19.94
C THR A 103 -20.29 5.14 19.29
N ARG A 104 -21.36 5.73 19.86
CA ARG A 104 -21.85 7.04 19.40
C ARG A 104 -20.81 8.17 19.51
N LEU A 105 -19.85 8.05 20.42
CA LEU A 105 -18.75 9.01 20.59
C LEU A 105 -17.58 8.74 19.65
N ASN A 106 -17.41 7.48 19.22
CA ASN A 106 -16.39 7.06 18.28
C ASN A 106 -17.02 6.24 17.13
N PRO A 107 -17.77 6.90 16.22
CA PRO A 107 -18.56 6.21 15.19
C PRO A 107 -17.77 5.85 13.95
N LEU A 108 -16.48 6.15 13.90
CA LEU A 108 -15.61 5.97 12.74
C LEU A 108 -14.72 4.74 12.90
N VAL A 109 -14.61 3.95 11.85
CA VAL A 109 -13.75 2.78 11.75
C VAL A 109 -12.85 2.89 10.54
N GLU A 110 -11.56 2.84 10.76
CA GLU A 110 -10.57 2.70 9.69
C GLU A 110 -9.71 1.47 9.98
N GLY A 111 -9.42 0.70 8.94
CA GLY A 111 -8.61 -0.50 9.04
C GLY A 111 -8.50 -1.22 7.71
N GLU A 112 -8.08 -2.49 7.77
CA GLU A 112 -8.03 -3.39 6.62
C GLU A 112 -9.07 -4.49 6.79
N LEU A 113 -9.65 -4.92 5.68
CA LEU A 113 -10.51 -6.11 5.68
C LEU A 113 -9.66 -7.35 5.98
N PRO A 114 -10.07 -8.20 6.92
CA PRO A 114 -9.34 -9.42 7.25
C PRO A 114 -9.25 -10.44 6.10
N ILE A 115 -10.16 -10.34 5.13
CA ILE A 115 -10.30 -11.31 4.04
C ILE A 115 -9.16 -11.17 3.02
N ASP A 116 -8.88 -9.94 2.60
CA ASP A 116 -7.97 -9.66 1.49
C ASP A 116 -7.01 -8.50 1.77
N GLY A 117 -7.12 -7.89 2.95
CA GLY A 117 -6.35 -6.71 3.33
C GLY A 117 -6.75 -5.44 2.59
N SER A 118 -7.89 -5.41 1.91
CA SER A 118 -8.46 -4.19 1.32
C SER A 118 -8.68 -3.13 2.39
N ARG A 119 -8.47 -1.87 2.03
CA ARG A 119 -8.69 -0.74 2.95
C ARG A 119 -10.17 -0.57 3.23
N PHE A 120 -10.52 -0.47 4.50
CA PHE A 120 -11.89 -0.31 4.97
C PHE A 120 -12.03 1.00 5.74
N ALA A 121 -13.05 1.79 5.40
CA ALA A 121 -13.50 2.95 6.17
C ALA A 121 -15.00 2.84 6.40
N GLY A 122 -15.43 2.73 7.65
CA GLY A 122 -16.83 2.61 8.03
C GLY A 122 -17.28 3.75 8.92
N GLN A 123 -18.54 4.18 8.75
CA GLN A 123 -19.16 5.24 9.53
C GLN A 123 -20.51 4.76 10.07
N LEU A 124 -20.78 5.08 11.33
CA LEU A 124 -22.06 4.83 11.99
C LEU A 124 -22.74 6.13 12.44
N PRO A 125 -24.07 6.13 12.68
CA PRO A 125 -24.71 7.26 13.31
C PRO A 125 -24.01 7.66 14.63
N PRO A 126 -23.88 8.98 14.94
CA PRO A 126 -24.64 10.10 14.39
C PRO A 126 -23.96 10.86 13.23
N VAL A 127 -22.80 10.46 12.73
CA VAL A 127 -22.09 11.19 11.68
C VAL A 127 -22.64 10.93 10.27
N VAL A 128 -23.45 9.88 10.14
CA VAL A 128 -24.23 9.52 8.96
C VAL A 128 -25.66 9.16 9.40
N GLU A 129 -26.62 9.21 8.49
CA GLU A 129 -28.02 8.85 8.78
C GLU A 129 -28.16 7.35 9.01
N ASN A 130 -27.57 6.53 8.14
CA ASN A 130 -27.48 5.09 8.27
C ASN A 130 -26.02 4.66 8.09
N PRO A 131 -25.63 3.44 8.54
CA PRO A 131 -24.28 2.93 8.40
C PRO A 131 -23.81 2.95 6.96
N THR A 132 -22.57 3.45 6.74
CA THR A 132 -21.89 3.48 5.45
C THR A 132 -20.52 2.84 5.54
N PHE A 133 -19.97 2.39 4.42
CA PHE A 133 -18.57 2.01 4.34
C PHE A 133 -18.01 2.17 2.94
N ALA A 134 -16.68 2.31 2.87
CA ALA A 134 -15.90 2.23 1.65
C ALA A 134 -14.86 1.12 1.79
N ILE A 135 -14.74 0.29 0.76
CA ILE A 135 -13.72 -0.77 0.65
C ILE A 135 -12.91 -0.49 -0.60
N ARG A 136 -11.64 -0.08 -0.42
CA ARG A 136 -10.72 0.14 -1.53
C ARG A 136 -9.78 -1.04 -1.64
N LYS A 137 -9.86 -1.76 -2.77
CA LYS A 137 -9.02 -2.94 -3.01
C LYS A 137 -7.55 -2.57 -3.08
N LYS A 138 -6.70 -3.44 -2.54
CA LYS A 138 -5.26 -3.40 -2.85
C LYS A 138 -5.08 -3.71 -4.33
N ALA A 139 -4.20 -2.98 -5.00
CA ALA A 139 -3.81 -3.32 -6.36
C ALA A 139 -3.26 -4.75 -6.37
N ILE A 140 -3.96 -5.69 -7.00
CA ILE A 140 -3.58 -7.11 -7.01
C ILE A 140 -2.53 -7.38 -8.09
N ALA A 141 -2.49 -6.56 -9.15
CA ALA A 141 -1.59 -6.72 -10.27
C ALA A 141 -0.33 -5.88 -10.09
N ILE A 142 0.83 -6.53 -10.08
CA ILE A 142 2.11 -5.86 -10.27
C ILE A 142 2.27 -5.65 -11.77
N PHE A 143 2.20 -4.40 -12.23
CA PHE A 143 2.56 -4.06 -13.60
C PHE A 143 4.07 -4.11 -13.74
N THR A 144 4.58 -4.78 -14.78
CA THR A 144 6.00 -4.77 -15.11
C THR A 144 6.36 -3.53 -15.91
N LEU A 145 7.63 -3.17 -15.99
CA LEU A 145 8.07 -2.06 -16.84
C LEU A 145 7.78 -2.33 -18.33
N GLU A 146 7.78 -3.61 -18.76
CA GLU A 146 7.34 -4.01 -20.09
C GLU A 146 5.89 -3.64 -20.35
N GLN A 147 5.00 -3.98 -19.43
CA GLN A 147 3.57 -3.66 -19.55
C GLN A 147 3.31 -2.15 -19.58
N TYR A 148 4.10 -1.35 -18.87
CA TYR A 148 4.06 0.11 -18.98
C TYR A 148 4.43 0.60 -20.38
N VAL A 149 5.43 -0.03 -21.00
CA VAL A 149 5.85 0.29 -22.38
C VAL A 149 4.79 -0.17 -23.39
N GLU A 150 4.29 -1.38 -23.28
CA GLU A 150 3.23 -1.94 -24.13
C GLU A 150 1.94 -1.11 -24.07
N ALA A 151 1.58 -0.61 -22.89
CA ALA A 151 0.43 0.28 -22.69
C ALA A 151 0.68 1.73 -23.15
N GLY A 152 1.89 2.07 -23.62
CA GLY A 152 2.25 3.42 -24.06
C GLY A 152 2.32 4.46 -22.92
N ILE A 153 2.34 4.02 -21.67
CA ILE A 153 2.44 4.89 -20.48
C ILE A 153 3.90 5.33 -20.27
N MET A 154 4.85 4.51 -20.71
CA MET A 154 6.28 4.73 -20.59
C MET A 154 6.96 4.40 -21.92
N THR A 155 8.02 5.13 -22.28
CA THR A 155 8.85 4.76 -23.42
C THR A 155 9.84 3.64 -23.05
N LEU A 156 10.31 2.88 -24.04
CA LEU A 156 11.34 1.87 -23.82
C LEU A 156 12.62 2.48 -23.22
N GLU A 157 13.01 3.68 -23.66
CA GLU A 157 14.17 4.39 -23.14
C GLU A 157 14.00 4.72 -21.64
N GLN A 158 12.83 5.20 -21.23
CA GLN A 158 12.51 5.46 -19.81
C GLN A 158 12.60 4.18 -18.97
N ALA A 159 12.06 3.07 -19.46
CA ALA A 159 12.17 1.77 -18.79
C ALA A 159 13.64 1.31 -18.64
N GLN A 160 14.46 1.50 -19.69
CA GLN A 160 15.89 1.19 -19.64
C GLN A 160 16.66 2.05 -18.64
N VAL A 161 16.33 3.35 -18.53
CA VAL A 161 16.92 4.25 -17.51
C VAL A 161 16.57 3.77 -16.10
N ILE A 162 15.31 3.38 -15.85
CA ILE A 162 14.90 2.83 -14.56
C ILE A 162 15.66 1.54 -14.23
N ARG A 163 15.78 0.60 -15.18
CA ARG A 163 16.55 -0.64 -15.01
C ARG A 163 18.01 -0.38 -14.72
N ALA A 164 18.62 0.54 -15.45
CA ALA A 164 20.01 0.94 -15.21
C ALA A 164 20.20 1.54 -13.83
N ALA A 165 19.26 2.39 -13.37
CA ALA A 165 19.28 2.97 -12.02
C ALA A 165 19.12 1.89 -10.95
N VAL A 166 18.19 0.95 -11.15
CA VAL A 166 18.00 -0.21 -10.27
C VAL A 166 19.26 -1.05 -10.16
N LYS A 167 19.84 -1.44 -11.30
CA LYS A 167 21.08 -2.23 -11.37
C LYS A 167 22.28 -1.52 -10.73
N ALA A 168 22.34 -0.20 -10.85
CA ALA A 168 23.41 0.62 -10.25
C ALA A 168 23.12 1.05 -8.81
N HIS A 169 22.09 0.51 -8.15
CA HIS A 169 21.66 0.84 -6.78
C HIS A 169 21.47 2.35 -6.55
N ARG A 170 20.95 3.06 -7.56
CA ARG A 170 20.69 4.50 -7.46
C ARG A 170 19.47 4.79 -6.63
N ASN A 171 19.46 5.94 -5.95
CA ASN A 171 18.26 6.44 -5.29
C ASN A 171 17.22 6.83 -6.35
N ILE A 172 16.00 6.29 -6.23
CA ILE A 172 14.89 6.59 -7.11
C ILE A 172 13.81 7.29 -6.29
N LEU A 173 13.38 8.45 -6.75
CA LEU A 173 12.27 9.21 -6.15
C LEU A 173 11.10 9.22 -7.13
N VAL A 174 9.94 8.68 -6.69
CA VAL A 174 8.69 8.69 -7.44
C VAL A 174 7.76 9.75 -6.85
N ILE A 175 7.43 10.78 -7.65
CA ILE A 175 6.58 11.89 -7.24
C ILE A 175 5.36 12.01 -8.16
N GLY A 176 4.25 12.50 -7.62
CA GLY A 176 3.01 12.69 -8.39
C GLY A 176 1.82 12.97 -7.47
N GLY A 177 0.70 13.40 -8.03
CA GLY A 177 -0.55 13.64 -7.32
C GLY A 177 -1.20 12.37 -6.76
N THR A 178 -2.27 12.50 -6.00
CA THR A 178 -3.09 11.37 -5.56
C THR A 178 -3.71 10.67 -6.79
N GLY A 179 -3.74 9.34 -6.80
CA GLY A 179 -4.29 8.56 -7.92
C GLY A 179 -3.42 8.53 -9.19
N SER A 180 -2.22 9.12 -9.19
CA SER A 180 -1.35 9.17 -10.38
C SER A 180 -0.57 7.87 -10.66
N GLY A 181 -0.79 6.80 -9.91
CA GLY A 181 -0.11 5.52 -10.09
C GLY A 181 1.28 5.40 -9.45
N LYS A 182 1.65 6.30 -8.50
CA LYS A 182 2.95 6.24 -7.81
C LYS A 182 3.25 4.87 -7.20
N THR A 183 2.32 4.35 -6.40
CA THR A 183 2.48 3.05 -5.73
C THR A 183 2.59 1.91 -6.74
N THR A 184 1.84 1.99 -7.85
CA THR A 184 1.89 1.02 -8.94
C THR A 184 3.26 1.01 -9.61
N LEU A 185 3.85 2.20 -9.87
CA LEU A 185 5.20 2.31 -10.43
C LEU A 185 6.27 1.84 -9.44
N ILE A 186 6.12 2.16 -8.15
CA ILE A 186 7.04 1.67 -7.10
C ILE A 186 7.02 0.13 -7.05
N ASN A 187 5.83 -0.49 -7.13
CA ASN A 187 5.71 -1.95 -7.19
C ASN A 187 6.41 -2.53 -8.44
N ALA A 188 6.29 -1.88 -9.61
CA ALA A 188 7.01 -2.27 -10.81
C ALA A 188 8.54 -2.19 -10.63
N ILE A 189 9.03 -1.14 -9.99
CA ILE A 189 10.45 -0.95 -9.70
C ILE A 189 10.96 -2.02 -8.71
N ILE A 190 10.19 -2.33 -7.67
CA ILE A 190 10.53 -3.41 -6.71
C ILE A 190 10.53 -4.76 -7.41
N TYR A 191 9.58 -5.00 -8.31
CA TYR A 191 9.58 -6.21 -9.13
C TYR A 191 10.86 -6.33 -9.95
N GLU A 192 11.31 -5.27 -10.62
CA GLU A 192 12.59 -5.24 -11.33
C GLU A 192 13.79 -5.49 -10.40
N MET A 193 13.80 -4.96 -9.16
CA MET A 193 14.84 -5.26 -8.18
C MET A 193 14.97 -6.76 -7.94
N VAL A 194 13.83 -7.43 -7.69
CA VAL A 194 13.78 -8.89 -7.43
C VAL A 194 14.19 -9.69 -8.67
N GLN A 195 13.85 -9.23 -9.89
CA GLN A 195 14.26 -9.92 -11.12
C GLN A 195 15.76 -9.78 -11.40
N ILE A 196 16.35 -8.64 -11.08
CA ILE A 196 17.79 -8.38 -11.30
C ILE A 196 18.64 -9.15 -10.28
N ASP A 197 18.25 -9.14 -9.01
CA ASP A 197 18.93 -9.88 -7.94
C ASP A 197 17.92 -10.50 -6.97
N PRO A 198 17.51 -11.75 -7.20
CA PRO A 198 16.59 -12.47 -6.30
C PRO A 198 17.15 -12.73 -4.90
N SER A 199 18.45 -12.64 -4.71
CA SER A 199 19.12 -12.87 -3.42
C SER A 199 19.17 -11.62 -2.54
N GLU A 200 18.90 -10.46 -3.11
CA GLU A 200 18.99 -9.19 -2.40
C GLU A 200 17.96 -9.07 -1.27
N ARG A 201 18.40 -8.52 -0.14
CA ARG A 201 17.50 -8.22 0.97
C ARG A 201 16.78 -6.91 0.73
N ILE A 202 15.44 -6.94 0.68
CA ILE A 202 14.60 -5.76 0.53
C ILE A 202 13.95 -5.40 1.86
N CYS A 203 14.19 -4.17 2.30
CA CYS A 203 13.54 -3.57 3.46
C CYS A 203 12.50 -2.57 2.99
N ILE A 204 11.24 -2.74 3.39
CA ILE A 204 10.12 -1.87 3.05
C ILE A 204 9.64 -1.18 4.31
N ILE A 205 9.47 0.13 4.26
CA ILE A 205 8.87 0.93 5.34
C ILE A 205 7.70 1.71 4.72
N GLU A 206 6.50 1.45 5.18
CA GLU A 206 5.29 2.06 4.64
C GLU A 206 4.26 2.34 5.74
N ASP A 207 3.32 3.20 5.48
CA ASP A 207 2.21 3.45 6.38
C ASP A 207 0.99 2.56 6.07
N THR A 208 0.67 2.26 4.80
CA THR A 208 -0.38 1.30 4.39
C THR A 208 0.25 0.17 3.62
N GLY A 209 -0.10 -1.08 3.89
CA GLY A 209 0.45 -2.26 3.22
C GLY A 209 0.10 -2.33 1.72
N GLU A 210 0.45 -1.30 0.93
CA GLU A 210 0.19 -1.21 -0.52
C GLU A 210 1.34 -1.79 -1.35
N ILE A 211 2.53 -1.93 -0.76
CA ILE A 211 3.70 -2.42 -1.46
C ILE A 211 3.68 -3.93 -1.55
N GLN A 212 3.87 -4.41 -2.79
CA GLN A 212 3.98 -5.82 -3.12
C GLN A 212 5.44 -6.15 -3.43
N CYS A 213 5.98 -7.11 -2.71
CA CYS A 213 7.37 -7.55 -2.89
C CYS A 213 7.44 -9.06 -2.87
N ALA A 214 7.92 -9.66 -3.94
CA ALA A 214 8.09 -11.10 -4.10
C ALA A 214 9.45 -11.61 -3.62
N ALA A 215 10.34 -10.75 -3.08
CA ALA A 215 11.64 -11.17 -2.58
C ALA A 215 11.49 -12.20 -1.45
N LEU A 216 12.29 -13.24 -1.47
CA LEU A 216 12.36 -14.24 -0.40
C LEU A 216 12.96 -13.64 0.88
N ASN A 217 14.01 -12.82 0.73
CA ASN A 217 14.65 -12.13 1.84
C ASN A 217 14.11 -10.69 1.93
N LYS A 218 13.01 -10.52 2.64
CA LYS A 218 12.41 -9.19 2.86
C LYS A 218 11.99 -8.99 4.29
N VAL A 219 11.89 -7.73 4.67
CA VAL A 219 11.19 -7.26 5.86
C VAL A 219 10.31 -6.07 5.49
N GLN A 220 9.10 -6.05 6.00
CA GLN A 220 8.12 -5.00 5.72
C GLN A 220 7.64 -4.43 7.05
N TYR A 221 7.93 -3.16 7.27
CA TYR A 221 7.57 -2.40 8.45
C TYR A 221 6.42 -1.47 8.16
N HIS A 222 5.52 -1.36 9.13
CA HIS A 222 4.40 -0.43 9.07
C HIS A 222 4.53 0.61 10.17
N THR A 223 4.21 1.86 9.86
CA THR A 223 4.16 2.91 10.88
C THR A 223 2.92 2.76 11.76
N THR A 224 2.96 3.38 12.92
CA THR A 224 1.82 3.55 13.80
C THR A 224 1.67 5.02 14.18
N LEU A 225 0.65 5.40 14.96
CA LEU A 225 0.53 6.76 15.48
C LEU A 225 1.78 7.19 16.27
N GLU A 226 2.43 6.23 16.91
CA GLU A 226 3.55 6.43 17.83
C GLU A 226 4.89 6.12 17.18
N ILE A 227 4.92 5.23 16.17
CA ILE A 227 6.13 4.77 15.49
C ILE A 227 6.19 5.35 14.09
N THR A 228 7.05 6.32 13.90
CA THR A 228 7.24 7.00 12.61
C THR A 228 8.19 6.22 11.69
N MET A 229 8.14 6.51 10.37
CA MET A 229 9.10 5.98 9.38
C MET A 229 10.55 6.25 9.77
N THR A 230 10.84 7.45 10.31
CA THR A 230 12.18 7.83 10.75
C THR A 230 12.67 6.97 11.92
N MET A 231 11.77 6.60 12.84
CA MET A 231 12.13 5.69 13.94
C MET A 231 12.43 4.30 13.41
N LEU A 232 11.59 3.77 12.52
CA LEU A 232 11.81 2.45 11.90
C LEU A 232 13.11 2.41 11.10
N LEU A 233 13.41 3.47 10.37
CA LEU A 233 14.66 3.59 9.62
C LEU A 233 15.90 3.54 10.53
N LYS A 234 15.84 4.18 11.71
CA LYS A 234 16.95 4.20 12.69
C LYS A 234 17.13 2.88 13.42
N THR A 235 16.08 2.08 13.57
CA THR A 235 16.15 0.78 14.27
C THR A 235 16.58 -0.36 13.37
N HIS A 236 16.66 -0.12 12.06
CA HIS A 236 17.15 -1.14 11.14
C HIS A 236 18.66 -1.33 11.36
N PRO A 237 19.12 -2.56 11.67
CA PRO A 237 20.55 -2.80 11.90
C PRO A 237 21.34 -2.42 10.66
N THR A 238 22.22 -1.44 10.83
CA THR A 238 23.10 -0.90 9.79
C THR A 238 24.32 -1.78 9.55
N ASP A 239 24.60 -2.70 10.47
CA ASP A 239 25.82 -3.47 10.47
C ASP A 239 25.58 -4.96 10.66
N ALA A 240 25.87 -5.70 9.61
CA ALA A 240 26.65 -6.90 9.74
C ALA A 240 27.85 -6.67 8.82
N SER A 241 28.93 -6.25 9.44
CA SER A 241 30.29 -6.30 8.92
C SER A 241 30.61 -7.66 8.33
#